data_bf4c3a22554db5876c0a0972f691ac55
#
_entry.id   bf4c3a22554db5876c0a0972f691ac55
#
_cell.length_a   1.000
_cell.length_b   1.000
_cell.length_c   1.000
_cell.angle_alpha   90.00
_cell.angle_beta   90.00
_cell.angle_gamma   90.00
#
_symmetry.space_group_name_H-M   'P 1'
#
loop_
_entity.id
_entity.type
_entity.pdbx_description
1 polymer ?
#
loop_
_entity_poly.entity_id
_entity_poly.type
_entity_poly.pdbx_seq_one_letter_code
_entity_poly.pdbx_strand_id
1 'polypeptide(L)'
;MKQITYTMHFRGQASRSSEDATVLRTTGSGTSCTLDTTVRATGVETTLHAKAGDLAFMESELRMQGQHEFDGTAVLAFGDDANHALRFSTIATGHLAPSAAPGLMAGAVSWKVDGGSGTFEGASGVITSAFTLTESGDLSEYHCGLIFVPE
;
A
#
# COMPACT_ATOMS: atom_id res chain seq x y z
N MET A 1 -5.33 0.18 24.61
CA MET A 1 -4.74 0.03 23.24
C MET A 1 -5.76 -0.62 22.33
N LYS A 2 -6.13 0.05 21.27
CA LYS A 2 -7.09 -0.43 20.27
C LYS A 2 -6.34 -1.11 19.13
N GLN A 3 -6.75 -2.32 18.77
CA GLN A 3 -6.25 -3.03 17.60
C GLN A 3 -7.18 -2.80 16.41
N ILE A 4 -6.62 -2.45 15.26
CA ILE A 4 -7.32 -2.28 14.00
C ILE A 4 -6.71 -3.23 12.98
N THR A 5 -7.54 -4.06 12.38
CA THR A 5 -7.17 -4.89 11.23
C THR A 5 -7.98 -4.44 10.04
N TYR A 6 -7.32 -4.18 8.90
CA TYR A 6 -8.01 -3.67 7.72
C TYR A 6 -7.49 -4.29 6.43
N THR A 7 -8.32 -4.23 5.42
CA THR A 7 -7.95 -4.44 4.01
C THR A 7 -8.45 -3.26 3.18
N MET A 8 -7.59 -2.75 2.31
CA MET A 8 -7.90 -1.67 1.38
C MET A 8 -7.35 -1.98 -0.01
N HIS A 9 -8.01 -1.46 -1.03
CA HIS A 9 -7.55 -1.50 -2.40
C HIS A 9 -7.40 -0.08 -2.93
N PHE A 10 -6.19 0.26 -3.36
CA PHE A 10 -5.83 1.55 -3.95
C PHE A 10 -5.65 1.43 -5.45
N ARG A 11 -6.08 2.45 -6.16
CA ARG A 11 -5.76 2.68 -7.55
C ARG A 11 -5.14 4.07 -7.70
N GLY A 12 -4.14 4.18 -8.55
CA GLY A 12 -3.45 5.44 -8.73
C GLY A 12 -2.39 5.39 -9.80
N GLN A 13 -1.38 6.23 -9.62
CA GLN A 13 -0.31 6.45 -10.57
C GLN A 13 1.04 6.40 -9.89
N ALA A 14 2.01 5.89 -10.62
CA ALA A 14 3.41 5.94 -10.27
C ALA A 14 4.19 6.68 -11.35
N SER A 15 5.15 7.50 -10.94
CA SER A 15 6.03 8.23 -11.85
C SER A 15 7.44 8.31 -11.27
N ARG A 16 8.42 8.32 -12.16
CA ARG A 16 9.80 8.58 -11.76
C ARG A 16 9.98 10.06 -11.44
N SER A 17 10.78 10.37 -10.42
CA SER A 17 11.16 11.74 -10.13
C SER A 17 11.98 12.32 -11.27
N SER A 18 11.69 13.58 -11.65
CA SER A 18 12.49 14.32 -12.65
C SER A 18 13.89 14.68 -12.15
N GLU A 19 14.05 14.75 -10.82
CA GLU A 19 15.32 15.12 -10.19
C GLU A 19 16.23 13.91 -9.95
N ASP A 20 15.64 12.73 -9.68
CA ASP A 20 16.37 11.49 -9.41
C ASP A 20 15.60 10.31 -10.01
N ALA A 21 16.14 9.71 -11.05
CA ALA A 21 15.52 8.58 -11.76
C ALA A 21 15.44 7.30 -10.92
N THR A 22 16.15 7.21 -9.78
CA THR A 22 16.04 6.09 -8.84
C THR A 22 14.86 6.20 -7.90
N VAL A 23 14.20 7.36 -7.86
CA VAL A 23 13.03 7.62 -7.01
C VAL A 23 11.76 7.46 -7.80
N LEU A 24 10.89 6.60 -7.32
CA LEU A 24 9.54 6.39 -7.82
C LEU A 24 8.55 6.98 -6.82
N ARG A 25 7.67 7.87 -7.28
CA ARG A 25 6.59 8.43 -6.47
C ARG A 25 5.27 7.83 -6.88
N THR A 26 4.47 7.45 -5.90
CA THR A 26 3.13 6.92 -6.14
C THR A 26 2.09 7.76 -5.42
N THR A 27 0.94 7.89 -6.05
CA THR A 27 -0.27 8.46 -5.44
C THR A 27 -1.44 7.54 -5.75
N GLY A 28 -2.33 7.38 -4.80
CA GLY A 28 -3.51 6.56 -5.00
C GLY A 28 -4.63 6.92 -4.05
N SER A 29 -5.81 6.49 -4.39
CA SER A 29 -6.97 6.56 -3.51
C SER A 29 -7.69 5.22 -3.50
N GLY A 30 -8.37 4.93 -2.40
CA GLY A 30 -9.08 3.68 -2.26
C GLY A 30 -10.03 3.66 -1.09
N THR A 31 -10.80 2.59 -1.04
CA THR A 31 -11.73 2.30 0.05
C THR A 31 -11.38 0.95 0.66
N SER A 32 -12.04 0.62 1.77
CA SER A 32 -12.00 -0.73 2.30
C SER A 32 -12.53 -1.73 1.28
N CYS A 33 -11.99 -2.92 1.28
CA CYS A 33 -12.46 -4.02 0.45
C CYS A 33 -12.60 -5.30 1.28
N THR A 34 -13.38 -6.24 0.79
CA THR A 34 -13.46 -7.59 1.31
C THR A 34 -12.96 -8.56 0.25
N LEU A 35 -12.05 -9.42 0.62
CA LEU A 35 -11.63 -10.57 -0.18
C LEU A 35 -12.46 -11.78 0.29
N ASP A 36 -13.38 -12.20 -0.55
CA ASP A 36 -14.16 -13.40 -0.32
C ASP A 36 -13.43 -14.57 -0.94
N THR A 37 -12.76 -15.35 -0.10
CA THR A 37 -11.85 -16.41 -0.49
C THR A 37 -12.44 -17.77 -0.12
N THR A 38 -12.58 -18.66 -1.10
CA THR A 38 -12.97 -20.04 -0.88
C THR A 38 -11.77 -20.95 -1.15
N VAL A 39 -11.39 -21.74 -0.18
CA VAL A 39 -10.34 -22.77 -0.31
C VAL A 39 -10.98 -24.07 -0.76
N ARG A 40 -10.44 -24.67 -1.82
CA ARG A 40 -10.84 -25.97 -2.35
C ARG A 40 -9.63 -26.90 -2.44
N ALA A 41 -9.87 -28.18 -2.62
CA ALA A 41 -8.78 -29.14 -2.83
C ALA A 41 -7.93 -28.86 -4.09
N THR A 42 -8.47 -28.09 -5.06
CA THR A 42 -7.80 -27.70 -6.30
C THR A 42 -7.14 -26.32 -6.24
N GLY A 43 -7.25 -25.59 -5.12
CA GLY A 43 -6.67 -24.27 -4.96
C GLY A 43 -7.58 -23.27 -4.27
N VAL A 44 -7.53 -22.03 -4.71
CA VAL A 44 -8.27 -20.91 -4.11
C VAL A 44 -9.03 -20.13 -5.16
N GLU A 45 -10.26 -19.78 -4.84
CA GLU A 45 -11.09 -18.84 -5.62
C GLU A 45 -11.32 -17.58 -4.78
N THR A 46 -11.15 -16.41 -5.37
CA THR A 46 -11.29 -15.14 -4.65
C THR A 46 -12.09 -14.16 -5.47
N THR A 47 -13.02 -13.47 -4.79
CA THR A 47 -13.73 -12.31 -5.31
C THR A 47 -13.46 -11.11 -4.42
N LEU A 48 -13.11 -9.98 -5.02
CA LEU A 48 -12.93 -8.72 -4.31
C LEU A 48 -14.22 -7.91 -4.37
N HIS A 49 -14.67 -7.45 -3.20
CA HIS A 49 -15.81 -6.56 -3.07
C HIS A 49 -15.35 -5.24 -2.45
N ALA A 50 -15.39 -4.15 -3.23
CA ALA A 50 -15.19 -2.82 -2.69
C ALA A 50 -16.38 -2.43 -1.81
N LYS A 51 -16.09 -1.83 -0.64
CA LYS A 51 -17.12 -1.31 0.25
C LYS A 51 -17.32 0.18 0.01
N ALA A 52 -18.57 0.62 0.06
CA ALA A 52 -18.89 2.03 0.11
C ALA A 52 -18.35 2.65 1.41
N GLY A 53 -17.87 3.88 1.34
CA GLY A 53 -17.29 4.60 2.46
C GLY A 53 -16.47 5.79 1.98
N ASP A 54 -15.84 6.46 2.93
CA ASP A 54 -14.93 7.54 2.62
C ASP A 54 -13.65 6.99 1.97
N LEU A 55 -12.99 7.84 1.18
CA LEU A 55 -11.73 7.51 0.54
C LEU A 55 -10.58 7.69 1.51
N ALA A 56 -9.62 6.77 1.40
CA ALA A 56 -8.27 6.97 1.92
C ALA A 56 -7.34 7.34 0.76
N PHE A 57 -6.34 8.17 1.06
CA PHE A 57 -5.36 8.66 0.08
C PHE A 57 -3.98 8.20 0.50
N MET A 58 -3.24 7.63 -0.44
CA MET A 58 -1.90 7.14 -0.20
C MET A 58 -0.90 7.86 -1.08
N GLU A 59 0.22 8.24 -0.49
CA GLU A 59 1.39 8.74 -1.18
C GLU A 59 2.61 7.95 -0.72
N SER A 60 3.45 7.55 -1.64
CA SER A 60 4.72 6.91 -1.31
C SER A 60 5.87 7.45 -2.13
N GLU A 61 7.05 7.36 -1.54
CA GLU A 61 8.31 7.61 -2.21
C GLU A 61 9.18 6.38 -2.05
N LEU A 62 9.48 5.72 -3.17
CA LEU A 62 10.26 4.50 -3.24
C LEU A 62 11.60 4.80 -3.87
N ARG A 63 12.68 4.37 -3.23
CA ARG A 63 14.04 4.49 -3.74
C ARG A 63 14.54 3.13 -4.21
N MET A 64 14.77 3.00 -5.50
CA MET A 64 15.28 1.77 -6.08
C MET A 64 16.73 1.52 -5.62
N GLN A 65 16.96 0.30 -5.13
CA GLN A 65 18.27 -0.21 -4.67
C GLN A 65 18.82 -1.22 -5.69
N GLY A 66 18.77 -0.88 -6.96
CA GLY A 66 19.11 -1.77 -8.06
C GLY A 66 17.90 -1.99 -8.96
N GLN A 67 17.81 -3.15 -9.60
CA GLN A 67 16.76 -3.40 -10.59
C GLN A 67 15.42 -3.82 -9.99
N HIS A 68 15.43 -4.51 -8.86
CA HIS A 68 14.25 -5.20 -8.33
C HIS A 68 13.95 -4.93 -6.86
N GLU A 69 14.81 -4.24 -6.15
CA GLU A 69 14.64 -3.95 -4.73
C GLU A 69 14.48 -2.46 -4.50
N PHE A 70 13.71 -2.11 -3.48
CA PHE A 70 13.53 -0.72 -3.08
C PHE A 70 13.35 -0.61 -1.56
N ASP A 71 13.65 0.56 -1.04
CA ASP A 71 13.18 1.04 0.26
C ASP A 71 12.32 2.29 0.06
N GLY A 72 11.61 2.69 1.08
CA GLY A 72 10.79 3.88 0.97
C GLY A 72 9.97 4.21 2.20
N THR A 73 9.21 5.28 2.02
CA THR A 73 8.28 5.81 3.02
C THR A 73 6.92 6.04 2.37
N ALA A 74 5.89 6.01 3.18
CA ALA A 74 4.53 6.29 2.71
C ALA A 74 3.70 6.97 3.79
N VAL A 75 2.65 7.64 3.33
CA VAL A 75 1.62 8.26 4.15
C VAL A 75 0.26 7.78 3.66
N LEU A 76 -0.57 7.39 4.60
CA LEU A 76 -1.97 7.06 4.36
C LEU A 76 -2.83 8.05 5.12
N ALA A 77 -3.55 8.91 4.39
CA ALA A 77 -4.38 9.97 4.94
C ALA A 77 -5.86 9.64 4.80
N PHE A 78 -6.64 10.05 5.77
CA PHE A 78 -8.08 9.81 5.86
C PHE A 78 -8.83 11.15 5.91
N GLY A 79 -9.92 11.22 5.16
CA GLY A 79 -10.72 12.44 5.07
C GLY A 79 -10.11 13.52 4.18
N ASP A 80 -10.88 14.56 3.92
CA ASP A 80 -10.51 15.61 2.96
C ASP A 80 -9.42 16.56 3.50
N ASP A 81 -9.32 16.69 4.82
CA ASP A 81 -8.38 17.59 5.48
C ASP A 81 -7.06 16.93 5.88
N ALA A 82 -6.94 15.63 5.69
CA ALA A 82 -5.76 14.82 6.02
C ALA A 82 -5.27 14.97 7.48
N ASN A 83 -6.15 15.36 8.41
CA ASN A 83 -5.80 15.52 9.83
C ASN A 83 -5.56 14.17 10.53
N HIS A 84 -6.05 13.09 9.93
CA HIS A 84 -5.87 11.72 10.41
C HIS A 84 -5.00 10.98 9.41
N ALA A 85 -3.80 10.63 9.81
CA ALA A 85 -2.85 9.97 8.91
C ALA A 85 -1.97 8.95 9.63
N LEU A 86 -1.53 7.95 8.87
CA LEU A 86 -0.50 7.00 9.24
C LEU A 86 0.76 7.28 8.43
N ARG A 87 1.92 7.22 9.06
CA ARG A 87 3.23 7.24 8.40
C ARG A 87 3.91 5.91 8.59
N PHE A 88 4.53 5.40 7.54
CA PHE A 88 5.20 4.12 7.59
C PHE A 88 6.43 4.09 6.67
N SER A 89 7.36 3.20 6.99
CA SER A 89 8.60 2.96 6.26
C SER A 89 8.81 1.47 6.03
N THR A 90 9.57 1.11 5.02
CA THR A 90 9.83 -0.29 4.68
C THR A 90 10.54 -1.05 5.80
N ILE A 91 10.11 -2.28 6.03
CA ILE A 91 10.85 -3.26 6.80
C ILE A 91 11.76 -3.99 5.82
N ALA A 92 13.08 -3.84 5.98
CA ALA A 92 14.05 -4.30 4.99
C ALA A 92 13.77 -3.69 3.60
N THR A 93 13.80 -4.47 2.53
CA THR A 93 13.53 -4.02 1.17
C THR A 93 12.23 -4.57 0.64
N GLY A 94 11.54 -3.76 -0.18
CA GLY A 94 10.45 -4.23 -1.03
C GLY A 94 11.00 -4.82 -2.33
N HIS A 95 10.15 -5.49 -3.08
CA HIS A 95 10.51 -6.15 -4.33
C HIS A 95 9.58 -5.70 -5.45
N LEU A 96 10.14 -5.42 -6.63
CA LEU A 96 9.41 -5.05 -7.83
C LEU A 96 10.09 -5.70 -9.05
N ALA A 97 9.39 -6.57 -9.73
CA ALA A 97 9.93 -7.32 -10.87
C ALA A 97 8.88 -7.53 -11.96
N PRO A 98 9.30 -7.80 -13.20
CA PRO A 98 8.37 -8.20 -14.25
C PRO A 98 7.52 -9.40 -13.82
N SER A 99 6.22 -9.34 -14.07
CA SER A 99 5.30 -10.44 -13.83
C SER A 99 5.26 -11.40 -15.04
N ALA A 100 4.54 -12.51 -14.87
CA ALA A 100 4.27 -13.42 -15.98
C ALA A 100 3.36 -12.79 -17.06
N ALA A 101 2.59 -11.76 -16.72
CA ALA A 101 1.77 -11.02 -17.69
C ALA A 101 2.64 -9.97 -18.38
N PRO A 102 2.68 -9.94 -19.75
CA PRO A 102 3.47 -8.96 -20.49
C PRO A 102 3.09 -7.52 -20.15
N GLY A 103 4.09 -6.65 -20.00
CA GLY A 103 3.88 -5.21 -19.71
C GLY A 103 3.43 -4.91 -18.28
N LEU A 104 3.42 -5.89 -17.39
CA LEU A 104 3.00 -5.74 -16.01
C LEU A 104 4.14 -6.08 -15.05
N MET A 105 4.49 -5.14 -14.19
CA MET A 105 5.35 -5.36 -13.04
C MET A 105 4.50 -5.79 -11.84
N ALA A 106 5.04 -6.66 -11.00
CA ALA A 106 4.43 -7.04 -9.73
C ALA A 106 5.39 -6.78 -8.58
N GLY A 107 4.88 -6.30 -7.48
CA GLY A 107 5.68 -5.98 -6.31
C GLY A 107 5.01 -6.34 -5.01
N ALA A 108 5.82 -6.41 -3.98
CA ALA A 108 5.40 -6.64 -2.61
C ALA A 108 6.34 -5.95 -1.64
N VAL A 109 5.80 -5.49 -0.52
CA VAL A 109 6.56 -4.82 0.52
C VAL A 109 5.86 -4.95 1.87
N SER A 110 6.65 -5.04 2.92
CA SER A 110 6.19 -4.93 4.30
C SER A 110 6.63 -3.60 4.89
N TRP A 111 5.71 -2.96 5.60
CA TRP A 111 5.90 -1.63 6.18
C TRP A 111 5.78 -1.70 7.70
N LYS A 112 6.63 -0.95 8.37
CA LYS A 112 6.48 -0.64 9.80
C LYS A 112 5.74 0.68 9.94
N VAL A 113 4.72 0.73 10.78
CA VAL A 113 4.05 1.99 11.13
C VAL A 113 4.96 2.78 12.07
N ASP A 114 5.33 3.98 11.66
CA ASP A 114 6.23 4.91 12.37
C ASP A 114 5.47 5.93 13.22
N GLY A 115 4.15 5.83 13.25
CA GLY A 115 3.26 6.72 13.96
C GLY A 115 2.20 7.32 13.05
N GLY A 116 1.54 8.36 13.54
CA GLY A 116 0.47 9.02 12.81
C GLY A 116 0.10 10.35 13.41
N SER A 117 -1.02 10.88 12.94
CA SER A 117 -1.64 12.10 13.46
C SER A 117 -3.14 11.90 13.69
N GLY A 118 -3.74 12.79 14.46
CA GLY A 118 -5.15 12.69 14.80
C GLY A 118 -5.46 11.42 15.56
N THR A 119 -6.40 10.63 15.09
CA THR A 119 -6.78 9.35 15.71
C THR A 119 -5.67 8.29 15.68
N PHE A 120 -4.60 8.52 14.93
CA PHE A 120 -3.47 7.61 14.81
C PHE A 120 -2.21 8.11 15.51
N GLU A 121 -2.31 9.14 16.35
CA GLU A 121 -1.17 9.60 17.13
C GLU A 121 -0.62 8.47 18.01
N GLY A 122 0.70 8.25 17.94
CA GLY A 122 1.33 7.14 18.66
C GLY A 122 1.06 5.74 18.10
N ALA A 123 0.44 5.63 16.92
CA ALA A 123 0.17 4.35 16.30
C ALA A 123 1.46 3.56 15.99
N SER A 124 1.35 2.25 16.08
CA SER A 124 2.38 1.28 15.69
C SER A 124 1.74 0.12 14.93
N GLY A 125 2.54 -0.72 14.33
CA GLY A 125 2.02 -1.91 13.64
C GLY A 125 2.75 -2.25 12.36
N VAL A 126 2.15 -3.14 11.59
CA VAL A 126 2.70 -3.65 10.33
C VAL A 126 1.63 -3.59 9.24
N ILE A 127 2.04 -3.17 8.06
CA ILE A 127 1.20 -3.17 6.86
C ILE A 127 1.92 -4.00 5.80
N THR A 128 1.20 -4.83 5.08
CA THR A 128 1.71 -5.54 3.90
C THR A 128 1.01 -5.03 2.65
N SER A 129 1.76 -4.87 1.58
CA SER A 129 1.27 -4.46 0.28
C SER A 129 1.65 -5.47 -0.79
N ALA A 130 0.73 -5.75 -1.69
CA ALA A 130 0.99 -6.40 -2.96
C ALA A 130 0.43 -5.50 -4.06
N PHE A 131 1.20 -5.24 -5.10
CA PHE A 131 0.80 -4.27 -6.12
C PHE A 131 1.24 -4.69 -7.52
N THR A 132 0.55 -4.13 -8.50
CA THR A 132 0.93 -4.21 -9.91
C THR A 132 1.11 -2.80 -10.47
N LEU A 133 2.02 -2.69 -11.44
CA LEU A 133 2.36 -1.44 -12.10
C LEU A 133 2.47 -1.68 -13.60
N THR A 134 1.71 -0.92 -14.39
CA THR A 134 1.79 -0.96 -15.84
C THR A 134 2.94 -0.09 -16.37
N GLU A 135 3.31 -0.26 -17.64
CA GLU A 135 4.32 0.60 -18.29
C GLU A 135 3.91 2.07 -18.32
N SER A 136 2.61 2.35 -18.36
CA SER A 136 2.08 3.73 -18.33
C SER A 136 2.01 4.32 -16.91
N GLY A 137 2.37 3.55 -15.88
CA GLY A 137 2.36 3.99 -14.49
C GLY A 137 1.06 3.73 -13.73
N ASP A 138 0.11 3.00 -14.30
CA ASP A 138 -1.12 2.65 -13.58
C ASP A 138 -0.82 1.68 -12.45
N LEU A 139 -1.18 2.07 -11.24
CA LEU A 139 -0.95 1.33 -10.00
C LEU A 139 -2.25 0.72 -9.49
N SER A 140 -2.19 -0.55 -9.12
CA SER A 140 -3.22 -1.24 -8.36
C SER A 140 -2.56 -1.90 -7.15
N GLU A 141 -3.01 -1.57 -5.94
CA GLU A 141 -2.34 -1.98 -4.71
C GLU A 141 -3.33 -2.45 -3.66
N TYR A 142 -3.03 -3.61 -3.07
CA TYR A 142 -3.77 -4.19 -1.96
C TYR A 142 -2.99 -4.01 -0.68
N HIS A 143 -3.64 -3.43 0.33
CA HIS A 143 -3.12 -3.28 1.68
C HIS A 143 -3.82 -4.19 2.66
N CYS A 144 -3.04 -4.87 3.49
CA CYS A 144 -3.49 -5.50 4.73
C CYS A 144 -2.71 -4.91 5.89
N GLY A 145 -3.40 -4.34 6.86
CA GLY A 145 -2.76 -3.71 8.01
C GLY A 145 -3.22 -4.31 9.34
N LEU A 146 -2.28 -4.39 10.25
CA LEU A 146 -2.50 -4.66 11.67
C LEU A 146 -1.87 -3.51 12.46
N ILE A 147 -2.72 -2.66 13.03
CA ILE A 147 -2.32 -1.39 13.64
C ILE A 147 -2.78 -1.38 15.10
N PHE A 148 -1.93 -0.87 15.95
CA PHE A 148 -2.21 -0.63 17.36
C PHE A 148 -2.21 0.87 17.63
N VAL A 149 -3.30 1.38 18.17
CA VAL A 149 -3.48 2.79 18.49
C VAL A 149 -3.62 2.95 20.01
N PRO A 150 -2.87 3.85 20.66
CA PRO A 150 -3.09 4.18 22.07
C PRO A 150 -4.54 4.65 22.30
N GLU A 151 -5.08 4.36 23.48
CA GLU A 151 -6.39 4.84 23.93
C GLU A 151 -6.25 6.19 24.63
#